data_824c92f7d0be5ff50aa41f6f3f8ce0eb
#
_entry.id   824c92f7d0be5ff50aa41f6f3f8ce0eb
#
_cell.length_a   1.000
_cell.length_b   1.000
_cell.length_c   1.000
_cell.angle_alpha   90.00
_cell.angle_beta   90.00
_cell.angle_gamma   90.00
#
_symmetry.space_group_name_H-M   'P 1'
#
loop_
_entity.id
_entity.type
_entity.pdbx_description
1 polymer ?
#
loop_
_entity_poly.entity_id
_entity_poly.type
_entity_poly.pdbx_seq_one_letter_code
_entity_poly.pdbx_strand_id
1 'polypeptide(L)'
;MLLKRITIQSSRLFELKNFYGSILDLEVAEESATRVSLQIGQSILIIEEKKKEEAFYHFAFNIPANKIHEAREWLKKKKVELLWMEDYKSDIADFVNWRAKSVYFFDPAGNIIELIARFDLNNNSSERFSSKQFLSISEIGLVFPEEQIDEQVHIIMKQCGLAYFLKQPPMQKFKVLGDDDGLFIVVTDKRNWYPTNKPSAIFPLEILIENNGKVELVSY
;
A
#
# COMPACT_ATOMS: atom_id res chain seq x y z
N MET A 1 -11.74 6.65 -4.85
CA MET A 1 -11.87 5.17 -4.70
C MET A 1 -11.41 4.79 -3.31
N LEU A 2 -12.08 3.85 -2.62
CA LEU A 2 -11.62 3.31 -1.34
C LEU A 2 -11.21 1.84 -1.52
N LEU A 3 -9.98 1.50 -1.12
CA LEU A 3 -9.50 0.12 -1.03
C LEU A 3 -10.07 -0.50 0.25
N LYS A 4 -11.20 -1.21 0.15
CA LYS A 4 -11.91 -1.79 1.31
C LYS A 4 -11.15 -2.96 1.91
N ARG A 5 -10.54 -3.79 1.05
CA ARG A 5 -9.81 -4.98 1.47
C ARG A 5 -8.75 -5.34 0.43
N ILE A 6 -7.57 -5.69 0.90
CA ILE A 6 -6.59 -6.41 0.10
C ILE A 6 -6.30 -7.76 0.75
N THR A 7 -6.17 -8.81 -0.06
CA THR A 7 -5.75 -10.14 0.39
C THR A 7 -4.45 -10.49 -0.30
N ILE A 8 -3.39 -10.64 0.49
CA ILE A 8 -2.04 -11.01 0.05
C ILE A 8 -1.67 -12.40 0.57
N GLN A 9 -0.67 -13.03 -0.05
CA GLN A 9 -0.18 -14.34 0.35
C GLN A 9 1.23 -14.24 0.93
N SER A 10 1.55 -15.08 1.91
CA SER A 10 2.89 -15.11 2.50
C SER A 10 3.21 -16.47 3.11
N SER A 11 4.47 -16.89 3.02
CA SER A 11 5.00 -18.03 3.78
C SER A 11 5.35 -17.68 5.24
N ARG A 12 5.24 -16.41 5.63
CA ARG A 12 5.67 -15.87 6.92
C ARG A 12 4.53 -15.27 7.73
N LEU A 13 3.37 -15.98 7.76
CA LEU A 13 2.15 -15.48 8.42
C LEU A 13 2.37 -15.11 9.89
N PHE A 14 3.10 -15.95 10.63
CA PHE A 14 3.35 -15.71 12.07
C PHE A 14 4.17 -14.44 12.30
N GLU A 15 5.25 -14.23 11.52
CA GLU A 15 6.09 -13.03 11.64
C GLU A 15 5.32 -11.76 11.24
N LEU A 16 4.50 -11.85 10.19
CA LEU A 16 3.67 -10.72 9.74
C LEU A 16 2.61 -10.36 10.78
N LYS A 17 1.93 -11.37 11.36
CA LYS A 17 1.00 -11.15 12.46
C LYS A 17 1.67 -10.45 13.65
N ASN A 18 2.85 -10.92 14.06
CA ASN A 18 3.58 -10.29 15.15
C ASN A 18 4.00 -8.86 14.79
N PHE A 19 4.45 -8.63 13.57
CA PHE A 19 4.86 -7.30 13.10
C PHE A 19 3.70 -6.32 13.11
N TYR A 20 2.61 -6.64 12.43
CA TYR A 20 1.47 -5.73 12.34
C TYR A 20 0.70 -5.63 13.66
N GLY A 21 0.41 -6.75 14.33
CA GLY A 21 -0.40 -6.76 15.54
C GLY A 21 0.37 -6.34 16.79
N SER A 22 1.60 -6.83 17.01
CA SER A 22 2.34 -6.55 18.25
C SER A 22 3.31 -5.39 18.12
N ILE A 23 4.05 -5.26 16.99
CA ILE A 23 5.02 -4.16 16.82
C ILE A 23 4.30 -2.88 16.41
N LEU A 24 3.45 -2.93 15.39
CA LEU A 24 2.70 -1.76 14.93
C LEU A 24 1.39 -1.51 15.70
N ASP A 25 1.01 -2.36 16.66
CA ASP A 25 -0.23 -2.28 17.46
C ASP A 25 -1.50 -2.13 16.61
N LEU A 26 -1.55 -2.74 15.42
CA LEU A 26 -2.76 -2.77 14.61
C LEU A 26 -3.73 -3.82 15.16
N GLU A 27 -5.01 -3.54 15.05
CA GLU A 27 -6.07 -4.44 15.51
C GLU A 27 -6.13 -5.72 14.66
N VAL A 28 -6.00 -6.88 15.31
CA VAL A 28 -6.25 -8.19 14.68
C VAL A 28 -7.75 -8.45 14.78
N ALA A 29 -8.46 -8.27 13.66
CA ALA A 29 -9.92 -8.43 13.60
C ALA A 29 -10.33 -9.90 13.59
N GLU A 30 -9.60 -10.75 12.87
CA GLU A 30 -9.85 -12.20 12.79
C GLU A 30 -8.52 -12.95 12.64
N GLU A 31 -8.49 -14.17 13.17
CA GLU A 31 -7.33 -15.05 13.10
C GLU A 31 -7.73 -16.52 12.97
N SER A 32 -6.99 -17.26 12.13
CA SER A 32 -7.01 -18.71 12.04
C SER A 32 -5.60 -19.27 11.89
N ALA A 33 -5.45 -20.58 11.77
CA ALA A 33 -4.15 -21.22 11.56
C ALA A 33 -3.45 -20.82 10.25
N THR A 34 -4.21 -20.34 9.23
CA THR A 34 -3.71 -20.06 7.88
C THR A 34 -4.06 -18.65 7.39
N ARG A 35 -4.64 -17.81 8.25
CA ARG A 35 -5.12 -16.49 7.85
C ARG A 35 -5.14 -15.52 9.03
N VAL A 36 -4.77 -14.27 8.78
CA VAL A 36 -4.97 -13.15 9.71
C VAL A 36 -5.60 -11.98 8.98
N SER A 37 -6.55 -11.31 9.63
CA SER A 37 -7.19 -10.07 9.16
C SER A 37 -6.83 -8.94 10.11
N LEU A 38 -6.33 -7.84 9.55
CA LEU A 38 -5.90 -6.64 10.28
C LEU A 38 -6.80 -5.47 9.91
N GLN A 39 -7.34 -4.76 10.91
CA GLN A 39 -8.10 -3.54 10.67
C GLN A 39 -7.16 -2.36 10.42
N ILE A 40 -7.33 -1.69 9.30
CA ILE A 40 -6.55 -0.52 8.89
C ILE A 40 -7.51 0.66 8.67
N GLY A 41 -7.95 1.29 9.75
CA GLY A 41 -8.96 2.34 9.66
C GLY A 41 -10.23 1.85 8.93
N GLN A 42 -10.50 2.37 7.73
CA GLN A 42 -11.67 1.98 6.91
C GLN A 42 -11.43 0.74 6.03
N SER A 43 -10.23 0.16 6.08
CA SER A 43 -9.80 -0.95 5.22
C SER A 43 -9.43 -2.19 6.02
N ILE A 44 -9.34 -3.34 5.34
CA ILE A 44 -8.89 -4.60 5.92
C ILE A 44 -7.72 -5.14 5.10
N LEU A 45 -6.61 -5.44 5.78
CA LEU A 45 -5.51 -6.23 5.21
C LEU A 45 -5.68 -7.69 5.65
N ILE A 46 -5.82 -8.58 4.68
CA ILE A 46 -5.83 -10.02 4.90
C ILE A 46 -4.52 -10.62 4.43
N ILE A 47 -3.94 -11.48 5.25
CA ILE A 47 -2.74 -12.24 4.92
C ILE A 47 -3.09 -13.73 5.01
N GLU A 48 -2.91 -14.45 3.90
CA GLU A 48 -3.13 -15.89 3.82
C GLU A 48 -1.80 -16.64 3.74
N GLU A 49 -1.70 -17.75 4.49
CA GLU A 49 -0.50 -18.58 4.47
C GLU A 49 -0.38 -19.38 3.16
N LYS A 50 0.78 -19.25 2.49
CA LYS A 50 1.19 -20.06 1.34
C LYS A 50 2.64 -20.51 1.52
N LYS A 51 2.86 -21.72 2.01
CA LYS A 51 4.16 -22.23 2.48
C LYS A 51 5.27 -22.29 1.45
N LYS A 52 4.98 -22.20 0.16
CA LYS A 52 5.98 -22.34 -0.92
C LYS A 52 6.24 -21.05 -1.72
N GLU A 53 5.52 -19.97 -1.44
CA GLU A 53 5.64 -18.73 -2.19
C GLU A 53 6.34 -17.66 -1.35
N GLU A 54 7.45 -17.14 -1.87
CA GLU A 54 8.10 -15.94 -1.34
C GLU A 54 7.48 -14.69 -2.01
N ALA A 55 6.15 -14.59 -1.94
CA ALA A 55 5.45 -13.45 -2.48
C ALA A 55 5.77 -12.18 -1.70
N PHE A 56 5.88 -11.07 -2.41
CA PHE A 56 5.98 -9.75 -1.81
C PHE A 56 5.19 -8.72 -2.62
N TYR A 57 4.74 -7.70 -1.95
CA TYR A 57 3.88 -6.67 -2.49
C TYR A 57 4.39 -5.28 -2.13
N HIS A 58 3.91 -4.28 -2.85
CA HIS A 58 3.98 -2.89 -2.42
C HIS A 58 2.57 -2.41 -2.09
N PHE A 59 2.39 -1.82 -0.90
CA PHE A 59 1.16 -1.15 -0.52
C PHE A 59 1.41 -0.03 0.49
N ALA A 60 0.51 0.96 0.47
CA ALA A 60 0.62 2.13 1.31
C ALA A 60 -0.59 2.27 2.23
N PHE A 61 -0.37 2.90 3.38
CA PHE A 61 -1.41 3.30 4.32
C PHE A 61 -1.54 4.82 4.36
N ASN A 62 -2.76 5.33 4.20
CA ASN A 62 -3.06 6.74 4.44
C ASN A 62 -2.94 7.05 5.94
N ILE A 63 -2.24 8.13 6.24
CA ILE A 63 -2.17 8.73 7.57
C ILE A 63 -2.61 10.20 7.51
N PRO A 64 -2.94 10.86 8.65
CA PRO A 64 -3.32 12.27 8.63
C PRO A 64 -2.27 13.15 7.97
N ALA A 65 -2.70 14.12 7.18
CA ALA A 65 -1.86 14.95 6.32
C ALA A 65 -0.73 15.69 7.06
N ASN A 66 -0.94 16.01 8.33
CA ASN A 66 0.04 16.71 9.18
C ASN A 66 0.92 15.77 10.04
N LYS A 67 0.90 14.43 9.80
CA LYS A 67 1.50 13.47 10.75
C LYS A 67 2.75 12.74 10.26
N ILE A 68 3.28 13.03 9.09
CA ILE A 68 4.41 12.29 8.54
C ILE A 68 5.64 12.28 9.45
N HIS A 69 5.99 13.41 10.07
CA HIS A 69 7.13 13.50 10.97
C HIS A 69 6.90 12.72 12.28
N GLU A 70 5.69 12.79 12.83
CA GLU A 70 5.33 12.01 14.02
C GLU A 70 5.30 10.50 13.72
N ALA A 71 4.78 10.10 12.54
CA ALA A 71 4.76 8.72 12.08
C ALA A 71 6.17 8.15 11.93
N ARG A 72 7.09 8.92 11.31
CA ARG A 72 8.51 8.59 11.20
C ARG A 72 9.13 8.30 12.58
N GLU A 73 8.96 9.21 13.53
CA GLU A 73 9.53 9.05 14.88
C GLU A 73 8.87 7.89 15.64
N TRP A 74 7.58 7.66 15.41
CA TRP A 74 6.87 6.52 15.99
C TRP A 74 7.40 5.18 15.47
N LEU A 75 7.63 5.04 14.15
CA LEU A 75 8.23 3.85 13.55
C LEU A 75 9.64 3.59 14.11
N LYS A 76 10.48 4.63 14.22
CA LYS A 76 11.83 4.52 14.81
C LYS A 76 11.80 4.06 16.27
N LYS A 77 10.85 4.56 17.09
CA LYS A 77 10.66 4.10 18.48
C LYS A 77 10.27 2.63 18.55
N LYS A 78 9.53 2.12 17.55
CA LYS A 78 9.19 0.71 17.41
C LYS A 78 10.29 -0.13 16.79
N LYS A 79 11.46 0.48 16.53
CA LYS A 79 12.65 -0.16 15.92
C LYS A 79 12.37 -0.67 14.50
N VAL A 80 11.47 -0.03 13.79
CA VAL A 80 11.27 -0.26 12.35
C VAL A 80 12.33 0.52 11.59
N GLU A 81 13.11 -0.17 10.78
CA GLU A 81 14.14 0.43 9.94
C GLU A 81 13.48 1.11 8.72
N LEU A 82 13.71 2.41 8.59
CA LEU A 82 13.19 3.19 7.47
C LEU A 82 14.16 3.15 6.28
N LEU A 83 13.61 3.11 5.08
CA LEU A 83 14.41 3.18 3.85
C LEU A 83 14.92 4.61 3.64
N TRP A 84 16.21 4.71 3.33
CA TRP A 84 16.83 5.96 2.93
C TRP A 84 16.62 6.22 1.44
N MET A 85 16.29 7.44 1.07
CA MET A 85 16.06 7.82 -0.32
C MET A 85 17.09 8.85 -0.77
N GLU A 86 17.98 8.42 -1.64
CA GLU A 86 19.09 9.27 -2.14
C GLU A 86 18.60 10.52 -2.85
N ASP A 87 17.49 10.45 -3.59
CA ASP A 87 16.90 11.57 -4.32
C ASP A 87 16.49 12.73 -3.39
N TYR A 88 16.08 12.40 -2.17
CA TYR A 88 15.68 13.38 -1.14
C TYR A 88 16.74 13.58 -0.06
N LYS A 89 17.81 12.77 -0.03
CA LYS A 89 18.78 12.70 1.08
C LYS A 89 18.07 12.62 2.45
N SER A 90 17.05 11.77 2.53
CA SER A 90 16.14 11.67 3.66
C SER A 90 15.47 10.30 3.70
N ASP A 91 14.94 9.94 4.87
CA ASP A 91 13.97 8.85 5.05
C ASP A 91 12.51 9.33 4.91
N ILE A 92 12.29 10.60 4.48
CA ILE A 92 10.99 11.14 4.06
C ILE A 92 11.10 11.55 2.60
N ALA A 93 10.26 10.96 1.73
CA ALA A 93 10.04 11.42 0.36
C ALA A 93 9.08 12.61 0.35
N ASP A 94 9.35 13.59 -0.52
CA ASP A 94 8.47 14.74 -0.76
C ASP A 94 7.96 14.72 -2.20
N PHE A 95 6.80 14.14 -2.42
CA PHE A 95 6.15 14.04 -3.71
C PHE A 95 5.36 15.32 -4.03
N VAL A 96 6.07 16.37 -4.43
CA VAL A 96 5.50 17.72 -4.67
C VAL A 96 4.29 17.66 -5.61
N ASN A 97 4.42 16.96 -6.75
CA ASN A 97 3.34 16.83 -7.73
C ASN A 97 2.10 16.09 -7.18
N TRP A 98 2.31 15.14 -6.28
CA TRP A 98 1.22 14.40 -5.64
C TRP A 98 0.67 15.11 -4.40
N ARG A 99 1.33 16.20 -3.97
CA ARG A 99 1.04 16.92 -2.72
C ARG A 99 1.00 15.96 -1.53
N ALA A 100 2.05 15.12 -1.42
CA ALA A 100 2.13 14.07 -0.42
C ALA A 100 3.56 13.89 0.09
N LYS A 101 3.68 13.38 1.32
CA LYS A 101 4.97 12.95 1.90
C LYS A 101 4.85 11.52 2.41
N SER A 102 5.95 10.76 2.27
CA SER A 102 5.96 9.34 2.62
C SER A 102 7.20 8.90 3.35
N VAL A 103 7.06 7.84 4.14
CA VAL A 103 8.17 7.03 4.67
C VAL A 103 7.96 5.58 4.25
N TYR A 104 9.07 4.88 3.97
CA TYR A 104 9.08 3.51 3.49
C TYR A 104 9.83 2.59 4.42
N PHE A 105 9.40 1.34 4.52
CA PHE A 105 10.06 0.28 5.26
C PHE A 105 9.71 -1.10 4.71
N PHE A 106 10.49 -2.12 5.10
CA PHE A 106 10.12 -3.51 4.83
C PHE A 106 9.40 -4.12 6.02
N ASP A 107 8.40 -4.94 5.74
CA ASP A 107 7.90 -5.88 6.72
C ASP A 107 8.74 -7.18 6.74
N PRO A 108 8.50 -8.12 7.67
CA PRO A 108 9.29 -9.35 7.75
C PRO A 108 9.26 -10.23 6.49
N ALA A 109 8.21 -10.18 5.68
CA ALA A 109 8.12 -10.92 4.42
C ALA A 109 8.80 -10.19 3.24
N GLY A 110 9.33 -8.97 3.48
CA GLY A 110 9.95 -8.15 2.46
C GLY A 110 8.93 -7.42 1.57
N ASN A 111 7.70 -7.25 2.03
CA ASN A 111 6.78 -6.32 1.43
C ASN A 111 7.31 -4.89 1.60
N ILE A 112 7.10 -4.06 0.59
CA ILE A 112 7.47 -2.64 0.63
C ILE A 112 6.27 -1.88 1.14
N ILE A 113 6.37 -1.38 2.36
CA ILE A 113 5.29 -0.68 3.05
C ILE A 113 5.57 0.81 3.04
N GLU A 114 4.51 1.57 2.84
CA GLU A 114 4.55 3.02 2.84
C GLU A 114 3.53 3.59 3.84
N LEU A 115 3.92 4.59 4.62
CA LEU A 115 2.96 5.51 5.26
C LEU A 115 2.97 6.80 4.46
N ILE A 116 1.80 7.19 3.94
CA ILE A 116 1.64 8.38 3.10
C ILE A 116 0.68 9.39 3.73
N ALA A 117 1.14 10.64 3.81
CA ALA A 117 0.37 11.80 4.23
C ALA A 117 0.01 12.64 2.98
N ARG A 118 -1.28 12.67 2.61
CA ARG A 118 -1.79 13.39 1.43
C ARG A 118 -2.45 14.70 1.85
N PHE A 119 -1.90 15.83 1.38
CA PHE A 119 -2.32 17.15 1.84
C PHE A 119 -3.70 17.57 1.32
N ASP A 120 -4.16 16.97 0.22
CA ASP A 120 -5.47 17.30 -0.38
C ASP A 120 -6.65 16.57 0.28
N LEU A 121 -6.38 15.58 1.15
CA LEU A 121 -7.46 14.90 1.91
C LEU A 121 -8.00 15.72 3.09
N ASN A 122 -7.33 16.81 3.47
CA ASN A 122 -7.76 17.69 4.58
C ASN A 122 -8.11 16.95 5.89
N ASN A 123 -7.42 15.86 6.16
CA ASN A 123 -7.66 14.94 7.28
C ASN A 123 -6.68 15.14 8.45
N ASN A 124 -6.32 16.37 8.74
CA ASN A 124 -5.43 16.73 9.85
C ASN A 124 -5.92 16.17 11.19
N SER A 125 -5.00 15.72 12.02
CA SER A 125 -5.29 15.24 13.38
C SER A 125 -4.53 16.07 14.41
N SER A 126 -5.21 16.40 15.53
CA SER A 126 -4.60 16.98 16.74
C SER A 126 -4.00 15.92 17.65
N GLU A 127 -4.42 14.65 17.50
CA GLU A 127 -3.97 13.55 18.33
C GLU A 127 -2.50 13.20 18.07
N ARG A 128 -1.81 12.69 19.09
CA ARG A 128 -0.47 12.14 18.92
C ARG A 128 -0.52 10.90 18.03
N PHE A 129 0.44 10.76 17.11
CA PHE A 129 0.49 9.64 16.17
C PHE A 129 0.59 8.29 16.90
N SER A 130 -0.24 7.35 16.47
CA SER A 130 -0.30 5.95 16.92
C SER A 130 -0.92 5.07 15.83
N SER A 131 -1.03 3.75 16.06
CA SER A 131 -1.71 2.82 15.16
C SER A 131 -3.15 3.22 14.81
N LYS A 132 -3.84 3.93 15.68
CA LYS A 132 -5.21 4.44 15.45
C LYS A 132 -5.30 5.48 14.34
N GLN A 133 -4.17 5.97 13.85
CA GLN A 133 -4.10 6.94 12.76
C GLN A 133 -3.68 6.34 11.42
N PHE A 134 -3.74 5.03 11.28
CA PHE A 134 -3.80 4.36 10.00
C PHE A 134 -5.24 4.44 9.49
N LEU A 135 -5.49 5.32 8.51
CA LEU A 135 -6.86 5.71 8.13
C LEU A 135 -7.50 4.75 7.13
N SER A 136 -6.70 4.24 6.20
CA SER A 136 -7.10 3.29 5.16
C SER A 136 -5.88 2.73 4.45
N ILE A 137 -6.07 1.72 3.62
CA ILE A 137 -5.11 1.35 2.58
C ILE A 137 -5.19 2.41 1.49
N SER A 138 -4.06 3.09 1.21
CA SER A 138 -3.94 4.17 0.22
C SER A 138 -3.59 3.65 -1.16
N GLU A 139 -2.70 2.67 -1.23
CA GLU A 139 -2.16 2.18 -2.50
C GLU A 139 -1.97 0.67 -2.46
N ILE A 140 -2.09 0.05 -3.63
CA ILE A 140 -1.69 -1.32 -3.88
C ILE A 140 -1.02 -1.45 -5.24
N GLY A 141 0.14 -2.11 -5.27
CA GLY A 141 0.87 -2.41 -6.49
C GLY A 141 0.24 -3.54 -7.29
N LEU A 142 0.02 -3.31 -8.58
CA LEU A 142 -0.40 -4.30 -9.56
C LEU A 142 0.71 -4.50 -10.57
N VAL A 143 1.08 -5.74 -10.82
CA VAL A 143 2.20 -6.08 -11.73
C VAL A 143 1.68 -6.89 -12.91
N PHE A 144 1.99 -6.45 -14.12
CA PHE A 144 1.62 -7.14 -15.35
C PHE A 144 2.83 -7.29 -16.28
N PRO A 145 2.83 -8.30 -17.19
CA PRO A 145 3.77 -8.34 -18.29
C PRO A 145 3.74 -7.04 -19.11
N GLU A 146 4.89 -6.59 -19.61
CA GLU A 146 4.99 -5.31 -20.34
C GLU A 146 4.04 -5.24 -21.54
N GLU A 147 3.86 -6.36 -22.25
CA GLU A 147 2.96 -6.46 -23.40
C GLU A 147 1.46 -6.44 -23.04
N GLN A 148 1.10 -6.65 -21.78
CA GLN A 148 -0.29 -6.72 -21.33
C GLN A 148 -0.75 -5.50 -20.52
N ILE A 149 0.17 -4.67 -20.03
CA ILE A 149 -0.15 -3.60 -19.07
C ILE A 149 -1.23 -2.63 -19.57
N ASP A 150 -1.22 -2.27 -20.87
CA ASP A 150 -2.20 -1.32 -21.41
C ASP A 150 -3.60 -1.95 -21.50
N GLU A 151 -3.69 -3.20 -21.90
CA GLU A 151 -4.94 -3.95 -21.94
C GLU A 151 -5.52 -4.13 -20.53
N GLN A 152 -4.69 -4.57 -19.58
CA GLN A 152 -5.12 -4.79 -18.20
C GLN A 152 -5.57 -3.49 -17.54
N VAL A 153 -4.87 -2.39 -17.74
CA VAL A 153 -5.29 -1.06 -17.28
C VAL A 153 -6.66 -0.69 -17.85
N HIS A 154 -6.90 -0.91 -19.15
CA HIS A 154 -8.19 -0.62 -19.76
C HIS A 154 -9.34 -1.47 -19.18
N ILE A 155 -9.08 -2.75 -18.92
CA ILE A 155 -10.04 -3.66 -18.27
C ILE A 155 -10.38 -3.15 -16.88
N ILE A 156 -9.36 -2.83 -16.05
CA ILE A 156 -9.54 -2.32 -14.68
C ILE A 156 -10.33 -1.01 -14.68
N MET A 157 -9.97 -0.07 -15.55
CA MET A 157 -10.66 1.22 -15.65
C MET A 157 -12.16 1.03 -15.96
N LYS A 158 -12.47 0.13 -16.89
CA LYS A 158 -13.85 -0.17 -17.27
C LYS A 158 -14.62 -0.90 -16.18
N GLN A 159 -14.01 -1.92 -15.57
CA GLN A 159 -14.64 -2.72 -14.52
C GLN A 159 -14.93 -1.87 -13.28
N CYS A 160 -13.92 -1.12 -12.82
CA CYS A 160 -13.95 -0.39 -11.56
C CYS A 160 -14.47 1.05 -11.70
N GLY A 161 -14.73 1.53 -12.93
CA GLY A 161 -15.13 2.91 -13.19
C GLY A 161 -14.04 3.92 -12.83
N LEU A 162 -12.76 3.56 -13.03
CA LEU A 162 -11.61 4.39 -12.66
C LEU A 162 -11.07 5.20 -13.82
N ALA A 163 -10.36 6.27 -13.49
CA ALA A 163 -9.58 7.07 -14.42
C ALA A 163 -8.10 7.08 -14.01
N TYR A 164 -7.23 7.55 -14.88
CA TYR A 164 -5.86 7.86 -14.52
C TYR A 164 -5.84 8.92 -13.41
N PHE A 165 -4.92 8.74 -12.45
CA PHE A 165 -4.70 9.70 -11.39
C PHE A 165 -4.22 11.04 -11.97
N LEU A 166 -4.94 12.12 -11.71
CA LEU A 166 -4.71 13.43 -12.33
C LEU A 166 -3.32 14.02 -12.07
N LYS A 167 -2.69 13.62 -10.95
CA LYS A 167 -1.37 14.12 -10.53
C LYS A 167 -0.20 13.31 -11.11
N GLN A 168 -0.51 12.21 -11.85
CA GLN A 168 0.49 11.32 -12.43
C GLN A 168 0.09 10.93 -13.85
N PRO A 169 0.64 11.59 -14.89
CA PRO A 169 0.44 11.15 -16.26
C PRO A 169 0.89 9.70 -16.48
N PRO A 170 0.16 8.92 -17.29
CA PRO A 170 0.55 7.55 -17.58
C PRO A 170 1.89 7.49 -18.31
N MET A 171 2.74 6.57 -17.90
CA MET A 171 4.04 6.27 -18.51
C MET A 171 4.01 4.85 -19.07
N GLN A 172 4.93 4.50 -19.96
CA GLN A 172 4.96 3.17 -20.59
C GLN A 172 4.94 2.03 -19.56
N LYS A 173 5.79 2.12 -18.54
CA LYS A 173 5.98 1.05 -17.51
C LYS A 173 5.41 1.39 -16.13
N PHE A 174 4.63 2.47 -16.04
CA PHE A 174 4.09 2.95 -14.76
C PHE A 174 2.81 3.73 -15.01
N LYS A 175 1.71 3.27 -14.44
CA LYS A 175 0.41 3.91 -14.54
C LYS A 175 -0.24 3.94 -13.16
N VAL A 176 -1.01 4.99 -12.90
CA VAL A 176 -1.69 5.17 -11.63
C VAL A 176 -3.17 5.41 -11.88
N LEU A 177 -4.03 4.63 -11.22
CA LEU A 177 -5.47 4.69 -11.38
C LEU A 177 -6.14 4.99 -10.04
N GLY A 178 -7.14 5.87 -10.04
CA GLY A 178 -7.91 6.23 -8.84
C GLY A 178 -7.72 7.68 -8.42
N ASP A 179 -7.78 7.95 -7.13
CA ASP A 179 -7.70 9.26 -6.52
C ASP A 179 -6.92 9.25 -5.18
N ASP A 180 -6.87 10.37 -4.46
CA ASP A 180 -6.12 10.48 -3.20
C ASP A 180 -6.64 9.55 -2.08
N ASP A 181 -7.88 9.07 -2.14
CA ASP A 181 -8.41 8.12 -1.17
C ASP A 181 -7.92 6.69 -1.42
N GLY A 182 -7.64 6.34 -2.69
CA GLY A 182 -7.10 5.02 -3.04
C GLY A 182 -6.56 4.95 -4.46
N LEU A 183 -5.44 4.28 -4.64
CA LEU A 183 -4.73 4.16 -5.92
C LEU A 183 -4.33 2.71 -6.23
N PHE A 184 -4.45 2.35 -7.49
CA PHE A 184 -3.71 1.24 -8.08
C PHE A 184 -2.40 1.76 -8.69
N ILE A 185 -1.28 1.25 -8.21
CA ILE A 185 0.06 1.53 -8.74
C ILE A 185 0.40 0.42 -9.71
N VAL A 186 0.12 0.63 -10.98
CA VAL A 186 0.25 -0.40 -12.02
C VAL A 186 1.62 -0.29 -12.68
N VAL A 187 2.39 -1.38 -12.63
CA VAL A 187 3.75 -1.45 -13.16
C VAL A 187 3.96 -2.68 -14.03
N THR A 188 4.95 -2.62 -14.91
CA THR A 188 5.42 -3.83 -15.61
C THR A 188 6.24 -4.71 -14.68
N ASP A 189 6.27 -6.02 -14.95
CA ASP A 189 7.18 -6.96 -14.29
C ASP A 189 8.65 -6.53 -14.45
N LYS A 190 9.49 -6.90 -13.48
CA LYS A 190 10.94 -6.58 -13.43
C LYS A 190 11.28 -5.08 -13.33
N ARG A 191 10.30 -4.19 -13.24
CA ARG A 191 10.54 -2.79 -12.90
C ARG A 191 10.86 -2.70 -11.40
N ASN A 192 11.92 -2.00 -11.02
CA ASN A 192 12.22 -1.83 -9.61
C ASN A 192 11.15 -1.00 -8.90
N TRP A 193 10.72 -1.48 -7.73
CA TRP A 193 9.87 -0.72 -6.82
C TRP A 193 10.66 0.41 -6.17
N TYR A 194 10.12 1.61 -6.25
CA TYR A 194 10.64 2.75 -5.49
C TYR A 194 10.36 2.57 -3.99
N PRO A 195 11.29 2.95 -3.08
CA PRO A 195 12.63 3.46 -3.33
C PRO A 195 13.71 2.36 -3.30
N THR A 196 13.41 1.18 -3.76
CA THR A 196 14.29 0.00 -3.68
C THR A 196 14.83 -0.42 -5.03
N ASN A 197 15.81 -1.33 -5.03
CA ASN A 197 16.26 -2.05 -6.23
C ASN A 197 15.56 -3.40 -6.38
N LYS A 198 14.47 -3.66 -5.64
CA LYS A 198 13.72 -4.90 -5.70
C LYS A 198 12.83 -4.91 -6.94
N PRO A 199 13.07 -5.82 -7.90
CA PRO A 199 12.26 -5.89 -9.11
C PRO A 199 10.84 -6.35 -8.78
N SER A 200 9.84 -5.75 -9.41
CA SER A 200 8.45 -6.19 -9.31
C SER A 200 8.26 -7.58 -9.89
N ALA A 201 7.37 -8.35 -9.30
CA ALA A 201 6.98 -9.67 -9.77
C ALA A 201 5.47 -9.86 -9.59
N ILE A 202 4.89 -10.76 -10.39
CA ILE A 202 3.46 -11.04 -10.38
C ILE A 202 3.18 -12.07 -9.29
N PHE A 203 2.32 -11.72 -8.34
CA PHE A 203 1.86 -12.61 -7.27
C PHE A 203 0.35 -12.55 -7.15
N PRO A 204 -0.31 -13.62 -6.67
CA PRO A 204 -1.74 -13.64 -6.44
C PRO A 204 -2.18 -12.52 -5.49
N LEU A 205 -3.22 -11.81 -5.88
CA LEU A 205 -3.74 -10.66 -5.15
C LEU A 205 -5.25 -10.57 -5.34
N GLU A 206 -5.99 -10.35 -4.24
CA GLU A 206 -7.41 -10.05 -4.29
C GLU A 206 -7.67 -8.70 -3.66
N ILE A 207 -8.46 -7.85 -4.33
CA ILE A 207 -8.75 -6.49 -3.90
C ILE A 207 -10.24 -6.24 -3.96
N LEU A 208 -10.84 -5.81 -2.86
CA LEU A 208 -12.20 -5.29 -2.82
C LEU A 208 -12.13 -3.76 -2.77
N ILE A 209 -12.71 -3.11 -3.76
CA ILE A 209 -12.80 -1.65 -3.81
C ILE A 209 -14.24 -1.18 -3.69
N GLU A 210 -14.38 0.07 -3.25
CA GLU A 210 -15.63 0.83 -3.37
C GLU A 210 -15.34 2.11 -4.16
N ASN A 211 -16.06 2.32 -5.27
CA ASN A 211 -15.95 3.51 -6.09
C ASN A 211 -17.34 4.00 -6.51
N ASN A 212 -17.69 5.26 -6.18
CA ASN A 212 -18.98 5.85 -6.49
C ASN A 212 -20.19 4.97 -6.08
N GLY A 213 -20.11 4.34 -4.89
CA GLY A 213 -21.17 3.47 -4.36
C GLY A 213 -21.22 2.06 -4.99
N LYS A 214 -20.33 1.74 -5.91
CA LYS A 214 -20.15 0.38 -6.44
C LYS A 214 -19.05 -0.33 -5.70
N VAL A 215 -19.28 -1.60 -5.38
CA VAL A 215 -18.29 -2.50 -4.79
C VAL A 215 -17.87 -3.50 -5.86
N GLU A 216 -16.58 -3.57 -6.14
CA GLU A 216 -15.99 -4.44 -7.15
C GLU A 216 -14.88 -5.30 -6.55
N LEU A 217 -14.84 -6.56 -6.92
CA LEU A 217 -13.77 -7.50 -6.60
C LEU A 217 -12.84 -7.65 -7.80
N VAL A 218 -11.56 -7.45 -7.57
CA VAL A 218 -10.50 -7.58 -8.58
C VAL A 218 -9.53 -8.65 -8.09
N SER A 219 -9.22 -9.64 -8.92
CA SER A 219 -8.34 -10.76 -8.58
C SER A 219 -7.32 -10.99 -9.69
N TYR A 220 -6.07 -11.25 -9.31
CA TYR A 220 -4.94 -11.50 -10.20
C TYR A 220 -4.15 -12.74 -9.79
#